data_4b352bb69257cdddd84fff155bedac5f
#
_entry.id   4b352bb69257cdddd84fff155bedac5f
#
_cell.length_a   1.000
_cell.length_b   1.000
_cell.length_c   1.000
_cell.angle_alpha   90.00
_cell.angle_beta   90.00
_cell.angle_gamma   90.00
#
_symmetry.space_group_name_H-M   'P 1'
#
loop_
_entity.id
_entity.type
_entity.pdbx_description
1 polymer ?
#
loop_
_entity_poly.entity_id
_entity_poly.type
_entity_poly.pdbx_seq_one_letter_code
_entity_poly.pdbx_strand_id
1 'polypeptide(L)'
;MRTLTLALLFFAQAQTYPPPYPRAGVTKLLENDRVDVWDVSWLKQTYPTHRHIYDFAGVYYTNGDRIIVSEQGVRSPNSSIAWDTFFLRRGLTHSEEGASEHPLRGIFVEFKEAQPLGAADARTSPPAFPANSGRQLRDSDRVTIWELAPAPGPSGPPHLHARDAVIVAFTKLKPHVTFVKRGTVHNDEQTSGADRVFAFEVK
;
A
#
# COMPACT_ATOMS: atom_id res chain seq x y z
N MET A 1 21.62 -25.42 -57.80
CA MET A 1 21.76 -24.25 -56.91
C MET A 1 20.80 -24.44 -55.75
N ARG A 2 21.29 -24.61 -54.51
CA ARG A 2 20.45 -24.72 -53.31
C ARG A 2 20.46 -23.36 -52.61
N THR A 3 19.33 -22.70 -52.54
CA THR A 3 19.16 -21.41 -51.86
C THR A 3 19.08 -21.66 -50.36
N LEU A 4 20.05 -21.17 -49.62
CA LEU A 4 20.07 -21.26 -48.16
C LEU A 4 19.29 -20.04 -47.61
N THR A 5 18.09 -20.29 -47.05
CA THR A 5 17.29 -19.25 -46.42
C THR A 5 17.77 -19.08 -44.99
N LEU A 6 18.44 -17.96 -44.69
CA LEU A 6 18.89 -17.58 -43.37
C LEU A 6 17.70 -17.02 -42.58
N ALA A 7 17.17 -17.77 -41.62
CA ALA A 7 16.15 -17.26 -40.69
C ALA A 7 16.82 -16.43 -39.60
N LEU A 8 16.61 -15.13 -39.63
CA LEU A 8 17.00 -14.20 -38.53
C LEU A 8 16.01 -14.36 -37.37
N LEU A 9 16.46 -15.02 -36.31
CA LEU A 9 15.75 -15.07 -35.04
C LEU A 9 15.97 -13.73 -34.31
N PHE A 10 14.96 -12.86 -34.30
CA PHE A 10 14.92 -11.69 -33.44
C PHE A 10 14.59 -12.14 -32.01
N PHE A 11 15.57 -12.16 -31.12
CA PHE A 11 15.33 -12.24 -29.68
C PHE A 11 14.82 -10.89 -29.22
N ALA A 12 13.53 -10.76 -28.95
CA ALA A 12 13.00 -9.62 -28.25
C ALA A 12 13.56 -9.65 -26.82
N GLN A 13 14.48 -8.75 -26.50
CA GLN A 13 14.91 -8.55 -25.12
C GLN A 13 13.71 -8.05 -24.32
N ALA A 14 13.30 -8.79 -23.29
CA ALA A 14 12.28 -8.34 -22.38
C ALA A 14 12.78 -7.05 -21.70
N GLN A 15 12.05 -5.96 -21.88
CA GLN A 15 12.40 -4.67 -21.27
C GLN A 15 12.25 -4.80 -19.76
N THR A 16 13.32 -4.56 -19.01
CA THR A 16 13.31 -4.53 -17.54
C THR A 16 13.11 -3.10 -17.07
N TYR A 17 12.10 -2.89 -16.24
CA TYR A 17 11.82 -1.59 -15.62
C TYR A 17 12.28 -1.59 -14.16
N PRO A 18 12.76 -0.46 -13.63
CA PRO A 18 13.06 -0.34 -12.20
C PRO A 18 11.78 -0.44 -11.37
N PRO A 19 11.88 -0.76 -10.07
CA PRO A 19 10.77 -0.65 -9.14
C PRO A 19 10.32 0.82 -8.98
N PRO A 20 9.10 1.08 -8.47
CA PRO A 20 8.59 2.45 -8.29
C PRO A 20 9.36 3.26 -7.24
N TYR A 21 10.02 2.59 -6.31
CA TYR A 21 10.72 3.20 -5.16
C TYR A 21 12.13 2.62 -5.00
N PRO A 22 13.09 3.42 -4.47
CA PRO A 22 12.96 4.82 -4.04
C PRO A 22 12.91 5.82 -5.20
N ARG A 23 12.27 6.98 -4.98
CA ARG A 23 12.27 8.12 -5.89
C ARG A 23 12.07 9.44 -5.13
N ALA A 24 12.23 10.59 -5.80
CA ALA A 24 11.94 11.89 -5.21
C ALA A 24 10.49 11.97 -4.68
N GLY A 25 10.31 12.54 -3.50
CA GLY A 25 9.02 12.66 -2.85
C GLY A 25 8.55 11.38 -2.14
N VAL A 26 9.43 10.37 -1.96
CA VAL A 26 9.09 9.12 -1.28
C VAL A 26 10.00 8.86 -0.10
N THR A 27 9.40 8.47 1.03
CA THR A 27 10.11 8.07 2.25
C THR A 27 9.63 6.68 2.67
N LYS A 28 10.56 5.76 2.94
CA LYS A 28 10.24 4.47 3.54
C LYS A 28 9.95 4.66 5.03
N LEU A 29 8.75 4.25 5.46
CA LEU A 29 8.31 4.35 6.85
C LEU A 29 8.53 3.06 7.64
N LEU A 30 8.42 1.91 6.95
CA LEU A 30 8.59 0.59 7.56
C LEU A 30 9.03 -0.41 6.50
N GLU A 31 9.85 -1.37 6.92
CA GLU A 31 10.26 -2.53 6.13
C GLU A 31 10.38 -3.76 7.02
N ASN A 32 9.83 -4.89 6.57
CA ASN A 32 10.04 -6.21 7.16
C ASN A 32 9.82 -7.30 6.09
N ASP A 33 9.81 -8.57 6.51
CA ASP A 33 9.63 -9.73 5.62
C ASP A 33 8.26 -9.76 4.92
N ARG A 34 7.27 -9.02 5.44
CA ARG A 34 5.88 -9.08 4.99
C ARG A 34 5.48 -7.90 4.13
N VAL A 35 5.99 -6.72 4.47
CA VAL A 35 5.56 -5.46 3.84
C VAL A 35 6.70 -4.46 3.74
N ASP A 36 6.60 -3.59 2.73
CA ASP A 36 7.23 -2.27 2.69
C ASP A 36 6.15 -1.21 2.77
N VAL A 37 6.35 -0.19 3.60
CA VAL A 37 5.42 0.93 3.74
C VAL A 37 6.10 2.23 3.38
N TRP A 38 5.46 2.99 2.50
CA TRP A 38 5.99 4.20 1.91
C TRP A 38 5.06 5.38 2.12
N ASP A 39 5.61 6.54 2.51
CA ASP A 39 4.95 7.85 2.36
C ASP A 39 5.31 8.39 0.97
N VAL A 40 4.34 8.48 0.10
CA VAL A 40 4.50 8.82 -1.31
C VAL A 40 3.90 10.19 -1.58
N SER A 41 4.73 11.10 -2.12
CA SER A 41 4.30 12.41 -2.62
C SER A 41 4.54 12.50 -4.11
N TRP A 42 3.55 13.00 -4.85
CA TRP A 42 3.70 13.34 -6.27
C TRP A 42 4.02 14.82 -6.40
N LEU A 43 5.34 15.13 -6.36
CA LEU A 43 5.82 16.48 -6.65
C LEU A 43 5.48 16.86 -8.09
N LYS A 44 5.38 18.14 -8.39
CA LYS A 44 5.07 18.67 -9.75
C LYS A 44 6.24 18.43 -10.71
N GLN A 45 6.40 17.18 -11.10
CA GLN A 45 7.46 16.68 -12.00
C GLN A 45 7.05 15.34 -12.62
N THR A 46 7.78 14.93 -13.66
CA THR A 46 7.65 13.60 -14.28
C THR A 46 8.54 12.60 -13.54
N TYR A 47 8.02 11.40 -13.35
CA TYR A 47 8.73 10.25 -12.79
C TYR A 47 8.98 9.21 -13.89
N PRO A 48 10.11 8.50 -13.86
CA PRO A 48 10.46 7.53 -14.90
C PRO A 48 9.47 6.34 -14.91
N THR A 49 9.42 5.67 -16.07
CA THR A 49 8.67 4.42 -16.20
C THR A 49 9.24 3.38 -15.23
N HIS A 50 8.35 2.76 -14.48
CA HIS A 50 8.66 1.76 -13.46
C HIS A 50 7.64 0.63 -13.49
N ARG A 51 7.96 -0.48 -12.81
CA ARG A 51 7.07 -1.63 -12.70
C ARG A 51 6.86 -2.01 -11.25
N HIS A 52 5.60 -2.12 -10.83
CA HIS A 52 5.25 -2.63 -9.51
C HIS A 52 5.50 -4.14 -9.44
N ILE A 53 6.43 -4.55 -8.61
CA ILE A 53 6.81 -5.97 -8.43
C ILE A 53 5.99 -6.67 -7.35
N TYR A 54 5.29 -5.93 -6.51
CA TYR A 54 4.38 -6.42 -5.48
C TYR A 54 2.94 -5.97 -5.72
N ASP A 55 1.97 -6.73 -5.20
CA ASP A 55 0.63 -6.21 -4.98
C ASP A 55 0.72 -5.11 -3.93
N PHE A 56 -0.10 -4.08 -4.05
CA PHE A 56 -0.03 -2.94 -3.13
C PHE A 56 -1.38 -2.30 -2.89
N ALA A 57 -1.53 -1.72 -1.72
CA ALA A 57 -2.71 -0.97 -1.33
C ALA A 57 -2.29 0.35 -0.69
N GLY A 58 -3.23 1.26 -0.54
CA GLY A 58 -2.92 2.50 0.12
C GLY A 58 -4.12 3.33 0.49
N VAL A 59 -3.83 4.45 1.15
CA VAL A 59 -4.77 5.52 1.47
C VAL A 59 -4.14 6.84 1.09
N TYR A 60 -4.86 7.65 0.30
CA TYR A 60 -4.48 9.04 0.07
C TYR A 60 -4.87 9.88 1.28
N TYR A 61 -4.02 10.84 1.68
CA TYR A 61 -4.34 11.72 2.80
C TYR A 61 -4.31 13.21 2.45
N THR A 62 -4.09 13.52 1.17
CA THR A 62 -4.35 14.84 0.57
C THR A 62 -5.15 14.66 -0.71
N ASN A 63 -5.84 15.72 -1.16
CA ASN A 63 -6.37 15.78 -2.51
C ASN A 63 -5.25 16.10 -3.50
N GLY A 64 -5.40 15.65 -4.73
CA GLY A 64 -4.48 16.05 -5.79
C GLY A 64 -4.66 15.27 -7.08
N ASP A 65 -3.99 15.77 -8.11
CA ASP A 65 -4.04 15.25 -9.45
C ASP A 65 -2.67 14.74 -9.89
N ARG A 66 -2.69 13.71 -10.71
CA ARG A 66 -1.52 13.19 -11.42
C ARG A 66 -1.93 12.74 -12.81
N ILE A 67 -0.96 12.58 -13.68
CA ILE A 67 -1.15 11.96 -14.98
C ILE A 67 -0.43 10.61 -14.94
N ILE A 68 -1.15 9.54 -15.25
CA ILE A 68 -0.59 8.20 -15.44
C ILE A 68 -0.32 8.03 -16.93
N VAL A 69 0.89 7.62 -17.27
CA VAL A 69 1.28 7.35 -18.67
C VAL A 69 1.56 5.88 -18.81
N SER A 70 0.76 5.19 -19.61
CA SER A 70 0.92 3.75 -19.84
C SER A 70 2.24 3.44 -20.56
N GLU A 71 2.62 2.17 -20.60
CA GLU A 71 3.78 1.68 -21.34
C GLU A 71 3.69 2.01 -22.85
N GLN A 72 2.49 2.17 -23.40
CA GLN A 72 2.24 2.58 -24.78
C GLN A 72 2.18 4.11 -24.97
N GLY A 73 2.48 4.89 -23.93
CA GLY A 73 2.48 6.34 -23.97
C GLY A 73 1.09 7.01 -23.86
N VAL A 74 0.04 6.24 -23.54
CA VAL A 74 -1.31 6.80 -23.33
C VAL A 74 -1.34 7.55 -22.01
N ARG A 75 -1.71 8.82 -22.06
CA ARG A 75 -1.79 9.73 -20.92
C ARG A 75 -3.21 9.78 -20.35
N SER A 76 -3.36 9.47 -19.09
CA SER A 76 -4.65 9.43 -18.39
C SER A 76 -4.62 10.30 -17.15
N PRO A 77 -5.39 11.42 -17.11
CA PRO A 77 -5.57 12.20 -15.89
C PRO A 77 -6.21 11.34 -14.80
N ASN A 78 -5.71 11.49 -13.58
CA ASN A 78 -6.16 10.75 -12.41
C ASN A 78 -6.21 11.68 -11.20
N SER A 79 -7.42 11.95 -10.69
CA SER A 79 -7.65 12.71 -9.47
C SER A 79 -7.85 11.75 -8.29
N SER A 80 -7.27 12.07 -7.16
CA SER A 80 -7.46 11.33 -5.92
C SER A 80 -7.95 12.26 -4.82
N ILE A 81 -8.85 11.75 -3.98
CA ILE A 81 -9.46 12.48 -2.87
C ILE A 81 -8.85 11.96 -1.57
N ALA A 82 -8.66 12.87 -0.60
CA ALA A 82 -8.15 12.50 0.71
C ALA A 82 -9.07 11.43 1.36
N TRP A 83 -8.43 10.44 1.93
CA TRP A 83 -9.03 9.28 2.61
C TRP A 83 -9.61 8.21 1.68
N ASP A 84 -9.50 8.37 0.35
CA ASP A 84 -9.77 7.27 -0.57
C ASP A 84 -8.69 6.19 -0.43
N THR A 85 -9.14 4.93 -0.48
CA THR A 85 -8.29 3.76 -0.45
C THR A 85 -8.30 3.04 -1.78
N PHE A 86 -7.21 2.32 -2.07
CA PHE A 86 -7.10 1.51 -3.27
C PHE A 86 -6.38 0.19 -2.98
N PHE A 87 -6.54 -0.76 -3.89
CA PHE A 87 -5.73 -1.98 -4.00
C PHE A 87 -5.44 -2.22 -5.48
N LEU A 88 -4.19 -2.50 -5.80
CA LEU A 88 -3.72 -2.77 -7.16
C LEU A 88 -2.80 -3.99 -7.19
N ARG A 89 -2.85 -4.71 -8.29
CA ARG A 89 -2.02 -5.90 -8.52
C ARG A 89 -0.62 -5.53 -8.98
N ARG A 90 0.34 -6.39 -8.66
CA ARG A 90 1.68 -6.36 -9.25
C ARG A 90 1.64 -6.46 -10.76
N GLY A 91 2.70 -6.04 -11.41
CA GLY A 91 2.87 -6.12 -12.85
C GLY A 91 2.47 -4.85 -13.59
N LEU A 92 1.87 -3.86 -12.93
CA LEU A 92 1.60 -2.56 -13.55
C LEU A 92 2.90 -1.88 -13.94
N THR A 93 2.99 -1.47 -15.21
CA THR A 93 4.11 -0.71 -15.78
C THR A 93 3.57 0.64 -16.27
N HIS A 94 4.11 1.73 -15.74
CA HIS A 94 3.71 3.08 -16.13
C HIS A 94 4.76 4.10 -15.69
N SER A 95 4.62 5.33 -16.19
CA SER A 95 5.23 6.51 -15.60
C SER A 95 4.14 7.41 -15.02
N GLU A 96 4.55 8.36 -14.19
CA GLU A 96 3.62 9.28 -13.52
C GLU A 96 4.13 10.72 -13.62
N GLU A 97 3.22 11.67 -13.58
CA GLU A 97 3.51 13.09 -13.47
C GLU A 97 2.63 13.68 -12.37
N GLY A 98 3.23 14.36 -11.41
CA GLY A 98 2.47 15.16 -10.44
C GLY A 98 1.92 16.41 -11.12
N ALA A 99 0.61 16.62 -11.04
CA ALA A 99 -0.09 17.69 -11.73
C ALA A 99 -0.61 18.80 -10.82
N SER A 100 -0.73 18.54 -9.51
CA SER A 100 -1.23 19.51 -8.54
C SER A 100 -0.13 20.46 -8.05
N GLU A 101 -0.52 21.70 -7.70
CA GLU A 101 0.34 22.68 -7.03
C GLU A 101 0.76 22.19 -5.63
N HIS A 102 -0.22 21.68 -4.87
CA HIS A 102 0.04 20.95 -3.63
C HIS A 102 0.14 19.47 -3.94
N PRO A 103 1.24 18.79 -3.57
CA PRO A 103 1.44 17.39 -3.89
C PRO A 103 0.30 16.49 -3.38
N LEU A 104 -0.21 15.62 -4.25
CA LEU A 104 -0.96 14.46 -3.81
C LEU A 104 -0.06 13.63 -2.90
N ARG A 105 -0.58 13.17 -1.76
CA ARG A 105 0.17 12.32 -0.83
C ARG A 105 -0.64 11.10 -0.44
N GLY A 106 0.05 9.97 -0.24
CA GLY A 106 -0.58 8.72 0.20
C GLY A 106 0.39 7.81 0.93
N ILE A 107 -0.14 6.97 1.80
CA ILE A 107 0.58 5.85 2.39
C ILE A 107 0.32 4.62 1.53
N PHE A 108 1.40 3.99 1.07
CA PHE A 108 1.38 2.81 0.22
C PHE A 108 2.02 1.64 0.97
N VAL A 109 1.32 0.51 0.97
CA VAL A 109 1.75 -0.76 1.56
C VAL A 109 1.96 -1.75 0.43
N GLU A 110 3.19 -2.14 0.17
CA GLU A 110 3.56 -3.21 -0.75
C GLU A 110 3.57 -4.54 0.00
N PHE A 111 2.91 -5.56 -0.54
CA PHE A 111 2.78 -6.88 0.08
C PHE A 111 3.80 -7.84 -0.53
N LYS A 112 4.85 -8.16 0.22
CA LYS A 112 5.83 -9.19 -0.12
C LYS A 112 5.15 -10.57 -0.18
N GLU A 113 5.80 -11.59 -0.71
CA GLU A 113 5.18 -12.90 -0.86
C GLU A 113 4.70 -13.48 0.48
N ALA A 114 3.49 -14.06 0.44
CA ALA A 114 2.87 -14.59 1.62
C ALA A 114 3.67 -15.79 2.17
N GLN A 115 4.12 -15.68 3.41
CA GLN A 115 4.53 -16.86 4.17
C GLN A 115 3.28 -17.73 4.44
N PRO A 116 3.38 -19.08 4.40
CA PRO A 116 2.26 -19.95 4.73
C PRO A 116 1.68 -19.58 6.10
N LEU A 117 0.37 -19.40 6.16
CA LEU A 117 -0.31 -19.13 7.42
C LEU A 117 -0.29 -20.41 8.26
N GLY A 118 0.58 -20.49 9.27
CA GLY A 118 0.43 -21.51 10.32
C GLY A 118 -0.95 -21.39 11.01
N ALA A 119 -1.45 -22.44 11.66
CA ALA A 119 -2.71 -22.38 12.38
C ALA A 119 -2.72 -21.24 13.41
N ALA A 120 -3.81 -20.46 13.47
CA ALA A 120 -3.98 -19.48 14.53
C ALA A 120 -4.33 -20.22 15.82
N ASP A 121 -3.58 -20.03 16.90
CA ASP A 121 -3.98 -20.52 18.20
C ASP A 121 -5.32 -19.86 18.59
N ALA A 122 -6.29 -20.68 18.93
CA ALA A 122 -7.55 -20.20 19.51
C ALA A 122 -7.24 -19.63 20.91
N ARG A 123 -7.12 -18.31 20.99
CA ARG A 123 -6.89 -17.60 22.25
C ARG A 123 -8.18 -17.02 22.77
N THR A 124 -8.20 -16.73 24.05
CA THR A 124 -9.40 -16.25 24.79
C THR A 124 -9.72 -14.77 24.52
N SER A 125 -8.86 -14.03 23.80
CA SER A 125 -9.08 -12.61 23.48
C SER A 125 -9.95 -12.46 22.23
N PRO A 126 -10.83 -11.45 22.16
CA PRO A 126 -11.63 -11.18 20.98
C PRO A 126 -10.73 -10.85 19.78
N PRO A 127 -11.17 -11.12 18.54
CA PRO A 127 -10.39 -10.78 17.35
C PRO A 127 -10.31 -9.27 17.18
N ALA A 128 -9.17 -8.78 16.62
CA ALA A 128 -9.00 -7.39 16.28
C ALA A 128 -9.99 -6.93 15.19
N PHE A 129 -10.31 -7.83 14.24
CA PHE A 129 -11.21 -7.54 13.12
C PHE A 129 -12.27 -8.64 12.97
N PRO A 130 -13.52 -8.25 12.59
CA PRO A 130 -14.00 -6.86 12.48
C PRO A 130 -14.01 -6.17 13.86
N ALA A 131 -13.44 -4.97 13.93
CA ALA A 131 -13.49 -4.17 15.15
C ALA A 131 -14.90 -3.58 15.34
N ASN A 132 -15.42 -3.56 16.57
CA ASN A 132 -16.75 -3.03 16.87
C ASN A 132 -16.96 -1.57 16.42
N SER A 133 -15.87 -0.80 16.31
CA SER A 133 -15.85 0.59 15.85
C SER A 133 -15.22 0.77 14.47
N GLY A 134 -14.96 -0.33 13.76
CA GLY A 134 -14.30 -0.32 12.45
C GLY A 134 -15.29 -0.39 11.29
N ARG A 135 -14.97 0.34 10.21
CA ARG A 135 -15.65 0.28 8.94
C ARG A 135 -14.75 -0.38 7.90
N GLN A 136 -15.19 -1.49 7.32
CA GLN A 136 -14.48 -2.10 6.20
C GLN A 136 -14.62 -1.21 4.97
N LEU A 137 -13.50 -0.76 4.42
CA LEU A 137 -13.45 0.07 3.23
C LEU A 137 -13.23 -0.74 1.97
N ARG A 138 -12.41 -1.79 2.07
CA ARG A 138 -12.02 -2.62 0.93
C ARG A 138 -11.68 -4.03 1.39
N ASP A 139 -12.00 -5.00 0.55
CA ASP A 139 -11.61 -6.39 0.72
C ASP A 139 -11.07 -6.97 -0.58
N SER A 140 -9.95 -7.68 -0.50
CA SER A 140 -9.32 -8.39 -1.59
C SER A 140 -8.76 -9.73 -1.09
N ASP A 141 -8.16 -10.52 -1.95
CA ASP A 141 -7.46 -11.74 -1.57
C ASP A 141 -6.10 -11.49 -0.89
N ARG A 142 -5.59 -10.24 -0.89
CA ARG A 142 -4.30 -9.87 -0.28
C ARG A 142 -4.43 -9.01 0.96
N VAL A 143 -5.49 -8.22 1.07
CA VAL A 143 -5.66 -7.27 2.16
C VAL A 143 -7.13 -6.94 2.38
N THR A 144 -7.50 -6.77 3.65
CA THR A 144 -8.72 -6.05 4.05
C THR A 144 -8.31 -4.70 4.63
N ILE A 145 -8.90 -3.61 4.14
CA ILE A 145 -8.64 -2.25 4.63
C ILE A 145 -9.81 -1.81 5.48
N TRP A 146 -9.47 -1.40 6.71
CA TRP A 146 -10.42 -0.91 7.71
C TRP A 146 -10.14 0.55 8.02
N GLU A 147 -11.17 1.35 8.22
CA GLU A 147 -11.08 2.62 8.93
C GLU A 147 -11.54 2.36 10.37
N LEU A 148 -10.71 2.71 11.34
CA LEU A 148 -10.98 2.50 12.76
C LEU A 148 -11.33 3.83 13.41
N ALA A 149 -12.24 3.82 14.38
CA ALA A 149 -12.41 4.96 15.26
C ALA A 149 -11.12 5.11 16.10
N PRO A 150 -10.55 6.32 16.22
CA PRO A 150 -9.44 6.56 17.14
C PRO A 150 -9.84 6.15 18.56
N ALA A 151 -8.91 5.50 19.27
CA ALA A 151 -9.18 5.09 20.65
C ALA A 151 -9.42 6.31 21.55
N PRO A 152 -10.49 6.32 22.34
CA PRO A 152 -10.85 7.47 23.18
C PRO A 152 -9.90 7.70 24.37
N GLY A 153 -8.89 6.86 24.53
CA GLY A 153 -7.93 6.91 25.63
C GLY A 153 -6.76 5.96 25.44
N PRO A 154 -5.84 5.87 26.40
CA PRO A 154 -4.60 5.11 26.24
C PRO A 154 -4.78 3.59 26.19
N SER A 155 -5.98 3.05 26.43
CA SER A 155 -6.20 1.61 26.42
C SER A 155 -7.61 1.24 26.02
N GLY A 156 -7.79 0.77 24.76
CA GLY A 156 -8.93 -0.06 24.39
C GLY A 156 -8.84 -1.45 25.07
N PRO A 157 -9.86 -2.31 24.96
CA PRO A 157 -9.80 -3.68 25.45
C PRO A 157 -8.74 -4.48 24.68
N PRO A 158 -8.05 -5.43 25.34
CA PRO A 158 -7.12 -6.33 24.65
C PRO A 158 -7.84 -7.10 23.53
N HIS A 159 -7.19 -7.18 22.36
CA HIS A 159 -7.67 -7.94 21.22
C HIS A 159 -6.53 -8.72 20.53
N LEU A 160 -6.91 -9.76 19.79
CA LEU A 160 -5.99 -10.67 19.10
C LEU A 160 -5.95 -10.35 17.60
N HIS A 161 -4.76 -10.10 17.05
CA HIS A 161 -4.57 -10.06 15.60
C HIS A 161 -4.48 -11.49 15.05
N ALA A 162 -5.53 -11.92 14.35
CA ALA A 162 -5.54 -13.22 13.67
C ALA A 162 -4.64 -13.25 12.41
N ARG A 163 -4.25 -12.07 11.91
CA ARG A 163 -3.36 -11.84 10.76
C ARG A 163 -2.40 -10.71 11.07
N ASP A 164 -1.33 -10.62 10.25
CA ASP A 164 -0.47 -9.44 10.27
C ASP A 164 -1.27 -8.19 9.89
N ALA A 165 -0.96 -7.07 10.50
CA ALA A 165 -1.62 -5.81 10.18
C ALA A 165 -0.63 -4.64 10.14
N VAL A 166 -0.84 -3.72 9.20
CA VAL A 166 -0.20 -2.40 9.20
C VAL A 166 -1.23 -1.40 9.69
N ILE A 167 -0.94 -0.77 10.81
CA ILE A 167 -1.76 0.30 11.38
C ILE A 167 -1.16 1.64 10.99
N VAL A 168 -1.97 2.49 10.37
CA VAL A 168 -1.58 3.85 9.97
C VAL A 168 -2.45 4.85 10.70
N ALA A 169 -1.88 5.52 11.68
CA ALA A 169 -2.54 6.58 12.45
C ALA A 169 -2.07 7.94 11.95
N PHE A 170 -3.00 8.87 11.75
CA PHE A 170 -2.71 10.23 11.34
C PHE A 170 -3.00 11.21 12.46
N THR A 171 -2.04 12.08 12.76
CA THR A 171 -2.23 13.24 13.63
C THR A 171 -1.81 14.50 12.87
N LYS A 172 -2.76 15.40 12.57
CA LYS A 172 -2.52 16.60 11.75
C LYS A 172 -1.80 16.28 10.42
N LEU A 173 -2.31 15.28 9.71
CA LEU A 173 -1.74 14.77 8.44
C LEU A 173 -0.31 14.21 8.53
N LYS A 174 0.19 13.95 9.73
CA LYS A 174 1.46 13.22 9.93
C LYS A 174 1.15 11.75 10.15
N PRO A 175 1.61 10.85 9.29
CA PRO A 175 1.42 9.42 9.46
C PRO A 175 2.36 8.87 10.53
N HIS A 176 1.83 7.99 11.35
CA HIS A 176 2.57 7.07 12.20
C HIS A 176 2.20 5.65 11.80
N VAL A 177 3.18 4.81 11.53
CA VAL A 177 2.99 3.46 11.03
C VAL A 177 3.52 2.45 12.04
N THR A 178 2.67 1.45 12.35
CA THR A 178 3.04 0.32 13.21
C THR A 178 2.70 -0.98 12.51
N PHE A 179 3.58 -1.96 12.59
CA PHE A 179 3.31 -3.33 12.16
C PHE A 179 2.95 -4.18 13.37
N VAL A 180 1.80 -4.82 13.30
CA VAL A 180 1.32 -5.75 14.33
C VAL A 180 1.38 -7.15 13.77
N LYS A 181 2.21 -7.99 14.38
CA LYS A 181 2.39 -9.37 13.94
C LYS A 181 1.17 -10.21 14.33
N ARG A 182 0.80 -11.14 13.46
CA ARG A 182 -0.17 -12.19 13.76
C ARG A 182 0.11 -12.88 15.10
N GLY A 183 -0.95 -13.17 15.84
CA GLY A 183 -0.89 -13.76 17.16
C GLY A 183 -0.57 -12.78 18.30
N THR A 184 -0.39 -11.48 17.99
CA THR A 184 -0.21 -10.46 19.00
C THR A 184 -1.54 -10.15 19.68
N VAL A 185 -1.51 -10.07 21.00
CA VAL A 185 -2.58 -9.52 21.82
C VAL A 185 -2.11 -8.19 22.36
N HIS A 186 -2.81 -7.11 22.07
CA HIS A 186 -2.47 -5.76 22.54
C HIS A 186 -3.72 -4.87 22.68
N ASN A 187 -3.53 -3.67 23.16
CA ASN A 187 -4.53 -2.63 23.25
C ASN A 187 -4.27 -1.55 22.18
N ASP A 188 -5.25 -0.70 21.88
CA ASP A 188 -5.16 0.31 20.80
C ASP A 188 -4.33 1.57 21.18
N GLU A 189 -3.32 1.44 22.03
CA GLU A 189 -2.54 2.58 22.55
C GLU A 189 -1.85 3.38 21.43
N GLN A 190 -1.41 2.73 20.35
CA GLN A 190 -0.74 3.40 19.24
C GLN A 190 -1.68 4.30 18.42
N THR A 191 -2.99 4.22 18.64
CA THR A 191 -3.98 5.05 17.93
C THR A 191 -4.52 6.19 18.76
N SER A 192 -4.12 6.29 20.04
CA SER A 192 -4.55 7.35 20.96
C SER A 192 -4.13 8.73 20.44
N GLY A 193 -5.07 9.67 20.39
CA GLY A 193 -4.85 11.03 19.91
C GLY A 193 -4.71 11.18 18.41
N ALA A 194 -4.93 10.13 17.63
CA ALA A 194 -4.99 10.21 16.19
C ALA A 194 -6.31 10.85 15.72
N ASP A 195 -6.25 11.60 14.62
CA ASP A 195 -7.43 12.15 13.94
C ASP A 195 -8.12 11.10 13.09
N ARG A 196 -7.33 10.19 12.48
CA ARG A 196 -7.79 9.06 11.67
C ARG A 196 -6.88 7.86 11.79
N VAL A 197 -7.46 6.67 11.70
CA VAL A 197 -6.73 5.41 11.77
C VAL A 197 -7.20 4.47 10.66
N PHE A 198 -6.25 3.90 9.94
CA PHE A 198 -6.48 2.85 8.95
C PHE A 198 -5.70 1.60 9.34
N ALA A 199 -6.32 0.44 9.16
CA ALA A 199 -5.65 -0.84 9.31
C ALA A 199 -5.68 -1.61 8.00
N PHE A 200 -4.52 -2.11 7.59
CA PHE A 200 -4.34 -3.00 6.45
C PHE A 200 -4.08 -4.40 7.01
N GLU A 201 -5.13 -5.21 7.11
CA GLU A 201 -5.05 -6.60 7.55
C GLU A 201 -4.54 -7.46 6.40
N VAL A 202 -3.31 -7.98 6.49
CA VAL A 202 -2.60 -8.71 5.42
C VAL A 202 -3.04 -10.16 5.38
N LYS A 203 -3.45 -10.64 4.22
CA LYS A 203 -3.93 -12.02 3.98
C LYS A 203 -2.84 -12.94 3.47
#